data_d8befa21d75964e3094991539f438c72
#
_entry.id   d8befa21d75964e3094991539f438c72
#
_cell.length_a   1.000
_cell.length_b   1.000
_cell.length_c   1.000
_cell.angle_alpha   90.00
_cell.angle_beta   90.00
_cell.angle_gamma   90.00
#
_symmetry.space_group_name_H-M   'P 1'
#
loop_
_entity.id
_entity.type
_entity.pdbx_description
1 polymer ?
#
loop_
_entity_poly.entity_id
_entity_poly.type
_entity_poly.pdbx_seq_one_letter_code
_entity_poly.pdbx_strand_id
1 'polypeptide(L)'
;LLLKRRRPKPSTRSLDALRAQSSPLENAVLDEFIGGRLSRRELLRHAAVLGFSAPLIAALPATLWPATTRAASDGRATAGERVVTVGMTVPAGSIDPLTVADTGGVCLLSQTGEYLALSDPDLHLQPWLATSWQPNRDGSVWTFNLRRDVHFHDGRNMTAADVVATMERLADPANGSVALSAFAGALSKGGTRAVDDYTVEFHLDAPNGSFPYLVSSDNYNAIILPATYTGGFERDFMGTGPYRLERYSPKAHASFVRHDGYWGAAPAIARSRFIFYDSIQAQVLAMQGEQLDVLLHAPVQGSQALLADRHLNVLALKSTAHEQVHMRTDTGPFADARVRRAMALCLNREHLVTGLFRGMATAGNDSPFAPLFAATDPSVPQRRQDLRQASELLQAAGRTHGFRATLTTERFVEMPDYAVVIQNAVRAIGVELSLNVEEQSAYYGRAVYGQSDWLDSELGIEDYAHRGVPNIFLTATLTSRGTFNAAHFRNPDYDRLVAGYIAALDPAAQREAAGRIQRLLLDETPIIAAYFYDWLSVTTKRIHGVRPTAMGHLFLDRAQWV
;
A
#
# COMPACT_ATOMS: atom_id res chain seq x y z
N LEU A 1 52.37 26.03 -23.04
CA LEU A 1 51.63 27.19 -22.43
C LEU A 1 50.12 26.89 -22.53
N LEU A 2 49.54 26.29 -21.51
CA LEU A 2 48.11 26.05 -21.38
C LEU A 2 47.49 27.23 -20.62
N LEU A 3 46.77 28.07 -21.34
CA LEU A 3 45.97 29.16 -20.79
C LEU A 3 44.79 28.57 -20.01
N LYS A 4 44.83 28.68 -18.67
CA LYS A 4 43.65 28.45 -17.78
C LYS A 4 42.63 29.53 -18.09
N ARG A 5 41.52 29.18 -18.76
CA ARG A 5 40.31 30.03 -18.87
C ARG A 5 39.76 30.29 -17.48
N ARG A 6 39.84 31.53 -17.00
CA ARG A 6 39.14 32.01 -15.80
C ARG A 6 37.65 31.98 -16.07
N ARG A 7 36.90 31.34 -15.20
CA ARG A 7 35.41 31.36 -15.18
C ARG A 7 34.91 32.78 -14.90
N PRO A 8 33.83 33.26 -15.54
CA PRO A 8 33.23 34.54 -15.20
C PRO A 8 32.67 34.46 -13.78
N LYS A 9 32.92 35.47 -12.94
CA LYS A 9 32.31 35.63 -11.63
C LYS A 9 30.83 36.00 -11.84
N PRO A 10 29.88 35.45 -11.03
CA PRO A 10 28.48 35.82 -11.09
C PRO A 10 28.29 37.30 -10.78
N SER A 11 27.23 37.93 -11.34
CA SER A 11 26.92 39.32 -11.06
C SER A 11 26.62 39.49 -9.56
N THR A 12 27.38 40.31 -8.88
CA THR A 12 27.30 40.55 -7.44
C THR A 12 25.91 40.99 -6.99
N ARG A 13 25.15 41.72 -7.79
CA ARG A 13 23.81 42.27 -7.44
C ARG A 13 22.75 41.21 -7.13
N SER A 14 22.72 40.08 -7.83
CA SER A 14 21.72 39.01 -7.59
C SER A 14 22.06 38.16 -6.35
N LEU A 15 23.34 38.00 -6.04
CA LEU A 15 23.81 37.33 -4.83
C LEU A 15 23.60 38.15 -3.57
N ASP A 16 23.83 39.45 -3.66
CA ASP A 16 23.62 40.37 -2.53
C ASP A 16 22.14 40.53 -2.19
N ALA A 17 21.25 40.57 -3.19
CA ALA A 17 19.80 40.56 -2.98
C ALA A 17 19.29 39.26 -2.34
N LEU A 18 19.87 38.12 -2.72
CA LEU A 18 19.57 36.82 -2.14
C LEU A 18 20.00 36.75 -0.67
N ARG A 19 21.21 37.20 -0.37
CA ARG A 19 21.79 37.24 0.98
C ARG A 19 21.01 38.13 1.94
N ALA A 20 20.48 39.25 1.44
CA ALA A 20 19.68 40.15 2.22
C ALA A 20 18.33 39.59 2.67
N GLN A 21 17.83 38.56 1.97
CA GLN A 21 16.56 37.87 2.26
C GLN A 21 16.74 36.55 3.00
N SER A 22 17.99 36.12 3.22
CA SER A 22 18.35 34.83 3.82
C SER A 22 18.73 35.02 5.30
N SER A 23 18.38 34.02 6.11
CA SER A 23 18.82 33.94 7.52
C SER A 23 20.34 33.79 7.64
N PRO A 24 20.95 34.02 8.79
CA PRO A 24 22.40 33.80 8.99
C PRO A 24 22.82 32.36 8.69
N LEU A 25 21.98 31.36 8.97
CA LEU A 25 22.24 29.96 8.73
C LEU A 25 22.17 29.62 7.23
N GLU A 26 21.20 30.16 6.51
CA GLU A 26 21.09 30.03 5.06
C GLU A 26 22.27 30.66 4.34
N ASN A 27 22.73 31.81 4.80
CA ASN A 27 23.91 32.50 4.28
C ASN A 27 25.19 31.68 4.48
N ALA A 28 25.36 31.03 5.64
CA ALA A 28 26.49 30.15 5.90
C ALA A 28 26.52 28.96 4.93
N VAL A 29 25.39 28.32 4.67
CA VAL A 29 25.26 27.20 3.71
C VAL A 29 25.52 27.66 2.27
N LEU A 30 25.03 28.85 1.90
CA LEU A 30 25.32 29.48 0.60
C LEU A 30 26.81 29.77 0.42
N ASP A 31 27.50 30.25 1.45
CA ASP A 31 28.95 30.52 1.40
C ASP A 31 29.77 29.24 1.24
N GLU A 32 29.39 28.16 1.92
CA GLU A 32 30.00 26.84 1.74
C GLU A 32 29.82 26.28 0.32
N PHE A 33 28.61 26.49 -0.26
CA PHE A 33 28.31 26.08 -1.63
C PHE A 33 29.08 26.92 -2.68
N ILE A 34 29.07 28.23 -2.53
CA ILE A 34 29.78 29.16 -3.43
C ILE A 34 31.29 28.95 -3.33
N GLY A 35 31.79 28.64 -2.13
CA GLY A 35 33.17 28.27 -1.86
C GLY A 35 33.57 26.91 -2.41
N GLY A 36 32.64 26.13 -2.98
CA GLY A 36 32.90 24.81 -3.55
C GLY A 36 33.13 23.70 -2.52
N ARG A 37 32.83 23.95 -1.25
CA ARG A 37 32.89 22.98 -0.15
C ARG A 37 31.66 22.10 0.00
N LEU A 38 30.51 22.56 -0.53
CA LEU A 38 29.31 21.76 -0.66
C LEU A 38 29.02 21.45 -2.12
N SER A 39 28.65 20.22 -2.40
CA SER A 39 28.07 19.82 -3.68
C SER A 39 26.62 20.29 -3.79
N ARG A 40 26.07 20.33 -5.02
CA ARG A 40 24.64 20.63 -5.25
C ARG A 40 23.71 19.71 -4.43
N ARG A 41 24.06 18.45 -4.30
CA ARG A 41 23.29 17.46 -3.54
C ARG A 41 23.29 17.78 -2.04
N GLU A 42 24.41 18.21 -1.52
CA GLU A 42 24.54 18.60 -0.13
C GLU A 42 23.82 19.93 0.14
N LEU A 43 23.89 20.90 -0.78
CA LEU A 43 23.11 22.13 -0.70
C LEU A 43 21.60 21.83 -0.63
N LEU A 44 21.08 20.99 -1.53
CA LEU A 44 19.66 20.61 -1.54
C LEU A 44 19.27 19.82 -0.29
N ARG A 45 20.17 18.99 0.23
CA ARG A 45 19.97 18.25 1.48
C ARG A 45 19.90 19.19 2.69
N HIS A 46 20.79 20.17 2.78
CA HIS A 46 20.76 21.17 3.84
C HIS A 46 19.54 22.08 3.70
N ALA A 47 19.13 22.43 2.48
CA ALA A 47 17.93 23.19 2.21
C ALA A 47 16.66 22.47 2.69
N ALA A 48 16.57 21.16 2.45
CA ALA A 48 15.44 20.34 2.91
C ALA A 48 15.39 20.18 4.44
N VAL A 49 16.55 20.02 5.09
CA VAL A 49 16.65 19.84 6.55
C VAL A 49 16.43 21.16 7.30
N LEU A 50 16.86 22.29 6.73
CA LEU A 50 16.82 23.61 7.37
C LEU A 50 15.60 24.44 6.98
N GLY A 51 14.69 23.90 6.16
CA GLY A 51 13.44 24.56 5.77
C GLY A 51 13.64 25.79 4.86
N PHE A 52 14.65 25.77 3.99
CA PHE A 52 14.90 26.88 3.06
C PHE A 52 13.68 27.13 2.18
N SER A 53 13.30 28.37 2.01
CA SER A 53 12.17 28.73 1.18
C SER A 53 12.41 28.36 -0.29
N ALA A 54 11.40 27.80 -0.96
CA ALA A 54 11.45 27.45 -2.38
C ALA A 54 11.93 28.60 -3.31
N PRO A 55 11.59 29.88 -3.06
CA PRO A 55 12.15 31.02 -3.79
C PRO A 55 13.67 31.16 -3.70
N LEU A 56 14.29 30.74 -2.59
CA LEU A 56 15.75 30.85 -2.40
C LEU A 56 16.50 29.90 -3.34
N ILE A 57 16.00 28.69 -3.50
CA ILE A 57 16.58 27.67 -4.37
C ILE A 57 16.38 28.03 -5.85
N ALA A 58 15.20 28.57 -6.20
CA ALA A 58 14.85 28.99 -7.56
C ALA A 58 15.60 30.24 -8.03
N ALA A 59 16.04 31.10 -7.09
CA ALA A 59 16.75 32.34 -7.38
C ALA A 59 18.27 32.16 -7.61
N LEU A 60 18.82 30.94 -7.45
CA LEU A 60 20.22 30.65 -7.74
C LEU A 60 20.47 30.72 -9.25
N PRO A 61 21.38 31.60 -9.74
CA PRO A 61 21.65 31.72 -11.17
C PRO A 61 22.13 30.40 -11.79
N ALA A 62 21.61 30.08 -12.99
CA ALA A 62 22.02 28.87 -13.73
C ALA A 62 23.54 28.77 -13.96
N THR A 63 24.25 29.89 -13.91
CA THR A 63 25.72 29.96 -14.04
C THR A 63 26.47 29.41 -12.81
N LEU A 64 25.81 29.29 -11.65
CA LEU A 64 26.37 28.66 -10.44
C LEU A 64 26.17 27.13 -10.45
N TRP A 65 25.38 26.62 -11.37
CA TRP A 65 25.20 25.19 -11.52
C TRP A 65 26.39 24.63 -12.34
N PRO A 66 27.30 23.84 -11.74
CA PRO A 66 28.32 23.17 -12.54
C PRO A 66 27.61 22.29 -13.58
N ALA A 67 28.03 22.44 -14.84
CA ALA A 67 27.58 21.51 -15.88
C ALA A 67 27.71 20.09 -15.34
N THR A 68 26.63 19.33 -15.44
CA THR A 68 26.51 17.98 -14.93
C THR A 68 27.73 17.16 -15.30
N THR A 69 28.68 17.02 -14.38
CA THR A 69 29.56 15.86 -14.41
C THR A 69 28.62 14.69 -14.14
N ARG A 70 28.37 13.89 -15.17
CA ARG A 70 27.76 12.57 -15.01
C ARG A 70 28.42 11.94 -13.78
N ALA A 71 27.59 11.61 -12.77
CA ALA A 71 28.06 10.80 -11.66
C ALA A 71 28.78 9.60 -12.26
N ALA A 72 30.02 9.39 -11.84
CA ALA A 72 30.77 8.24 -12.24
C ALA A 72 29.94 7.00 -11.92
N SER A 73 29.55 6.26 -12.94
CA SER A 73 28.90 4.98 -12.82
C SER A 73 29.96 4.00 -12.28
N ASP A 74 29.93 3.77 -10.97
CA ASP A 74 30.60 2.61 -10.40
C ASP A 74 29.77 1.37 -10.77
N GLY A 75 30.19 0.71 -11.81
CA GLY A 75 29.60 -0.48 -12.41
C GLY A 75 29.72 -0.36 -13.94
N ARG A 76 30.53 -1.15 -14.57
CA ARG A 76 30.68 -1.23 -16.04
C ARG A 76 29.29 -1.48 -16.69
N ALA A 77 28.54 -0.41 -16.92
CA ALA A 77 27.50 -0.44 -17.95
C ALA A 77 28.23 -0.46 -19.29
N THR A 78 28.04 -1.48 -20.07
CA THR A 78 28.43 -1.47 -21.49
C THR A 78 27.78 -0.25 -22.13
N ALA A 79 28.56 0.56 -22.83
CA ALA A 79 28.08 1.80 -23.44
C ALA A 79 26.85 1.51 -24.33
N GLY A 80 25.66 1.96 -23.90
CA GLY A 80 24.41 1.85 -24.68
C GLY A 80 23.19 1.24 -23.97
N GLU A 81 23.33 0.57 -22.82
CA GLU A 81 22.21 -0.08 -22.15
C GLU A 81 21.42 0.92 -21.29
N ARG A 82 20.14 1.15 -21.64
CA ARG A 82 19.24 2.00 -20.86
C ARG A 82 18.83 1.29 -19.56
N VAL A 83 18.88 2.02 -18.44
CA VAL A 83 18.45 1.55 -17.12
C VAL A 83 17.12 2.20 -16.76
N VAL A 84 16.12 1.42 -16.41
CA VAL A 84 14.85 1.96 -15.87
C VAL A 84 15.09 2.43 -14.45
N THR A 85 14.73 3.69 -14.18
CA THR A 85 14.86 4.30 -12.86
C THR A 85 13.50 4.43 -12.19
N VAL A 86 13.33 3.76 -11.04
CA VAL A 86 12.09 3.73 -10.26
C VAL A 86 12.28 4.51 -8.97
N GLY A 87 11.38 5.46 -8.68
CA GLY A 87 11.30 6.16 -7.39
C GLY A 87 10.29 5.48 -6.48
N MET A 88 10.66 5.30 -5.22
CA MET A 88 9.79 4.71 -4.21
C MET A 88 10.15 5.20 -2.81
N THR A 89 9.25 5.02 -1.85
CA THR A 89 9.54 5.28 -0.43
C THR A 89 10.60 4.31 0.08
N VAL A 90 11.48 4.79 0.94
CA VAL A 90 12.47 3.94 1.61
C VAL A 90 11.75 2.82 2.37
N PRO A 91 12.16 1.55 2.22
CA PRO A 91 11.61 0.46 3.01
C PRO A 91 11.77 0.73 4.51
N ALA A 92 10.73 0.47 5.29
CA ALA A 92 10.68 0.78 6.72
C ALA A 92 11.63 -0.09 7.56
N GLY A 93 11.92 -1.31 7.11
CA GLY A 93 12.76 -2.28 7.81
C GLY A 93 13.70 -3.05 6.89
N SER A 94 14.19 -4.16 7.40
CA SER A 94 14.94 -5.16 6.61
C SER A 94 14.03 -5.81 5.57
N ILE A 95 14.57 -6.06 4.39
CA ILE A 95 13.85 -6.77 3.34
C ILE A 95 13.95 -8.27 3.61
N ASP A 96 12.94 -8.80 4.27
CA ASP A 96 12.78 -10.23 4.50
C ASP A 96 11.33 -10.64 4.21
N PRO A 97 11.09 -11.67 3.39
CA PRO A 97 9.75 -12.12 3.03
C PRO A 97 8.85 -12.45 4.23
N LEU A 98 9.43 -12.84 5.36
CA LEU A 98 8.65 -13.12 6.58
C LEU A 98 8.08 -11.84 7.23
N THR A 99 8.84 -10.74 7.20
CA THR A 99 8.56 -9.57 8.03
C THR A 99 8.27 -8.28 7.27
N VAL A 100 8.46 -8.27 5.94
CA VAL A 100 8.07 -7.12 5.10
C VAL A 100 6.59 -6.84 5.29
N ALA A 101 6.28 -5.56 5.56
CA ALA A 101 4.91 -5.08 5.75
C ALA A 101 4.65 -3.71 5.09
N ASP A 102 5.64 -3.16 4.39
CA ASP A 102 5.55 -1.85 3.73
C ASP A 102 5.65 -1.96 2.21
N THR A 103 5.09 -0.98 1.52
CA THR A 103 5.04 -0.91 0.05
C THR A 103 6.43 -0.98 -0.60
N GLY A 104 7.44 -0.36 0.02
CA GLY A 104 8.80 -0.37 -0.50
C GLY A 104 9.40 -1.77 -0.50
N GLY A 105 9.25 -2.48 0.61
CA GLY A 105 9.67 -3.87 0.74
C GLY A 105 8.94 -4.78 -0.25
N VAL A 106 7.62 -4.68 -0.35
CA VAL A 106 6.80 -5.46 -1.30
C VAL A 106 7.25 -5.22 -2.75
N CYS A 107 7.52 -3.96 -3.12
CA CYS A 107 8.01 -3.63 -4.45
C CYS A 107 9.34 -4.32 -4.77
N LEU A 108 10.28 -4.35 -3.82
CA LEU A 108 11.57 -5.01 -4.02
C LEU A 108 11.44 -6.54 -4.07
N LEU A 109 10.59 -7.15 -3.22
CA LEU A 109 10.31 -8.58 -3.27
C LEU A 109 9.79 -9.01 -4.65
N SER A 110 8.93 -8.20 -5.27
CA SER A 110 8.32 -8.51 -6.58
C SER A 110 9.30 -8.51 -7.75
N GLN A 111 10.55 -8.05 -7.58
CA GLN A 111 11.56 -8.10 -8.63
C GLN A 111 12.16 -9.49 -8.78
N THR A 112 12.31 -10.20 -7.70
CA THR A 112 13.04 -11.47 -7.63
C THR A 112 12.19 -12.65 -7.16
N GLY A 113 11.14 -12.38 -6.38
CA GLY A 113 10.23 -13.38 -5.83
C GLY A 113 8.99 -13.59 -6.71
N GLU A 114 8.45 -14.78 -6.66
CA GLU A 114 7.20 -15.13 -7.34
C GLU A 114 6.28 -15.94 -6.43
N TYR A 115 5.00 -16.00 -6.81
CA TYR A 115 3.89 -16.55 -6.05
C TYR A 115 3.30 -17.79 -6.76
N LEU A 116 2.50 -18.58 -6.06
CA LEU A 116 1.77 -19.68 -6.69
C LEU A 116 0.78 -19.18 -7.75
N ALA A 117 0.10 -18.06 -7.47
CA ALA A 117 -0.81 -17.40 -8.39
C ALA A 117 -0.62 -15.88 -8.31
N LEU A 118 -0.93 -15.16 -9.39
CA LEU A 118 -0.96 -13.69 -9.42
C LEU A 118 -2.39 -13.18 -9.52
N SER A 119 -2.71 -12.16 -8.75
CA SER A 119 -3.96 -11.41 -8.89
C SER A 119 -3.84 -10.40 -10.04
N ASP A 120 -4.83 -10.37 -10.91
CA ASP A 120 -4.95 -9.34 -11.95
C ASP A 120 -5.65 -8.07 -11.40
N PRO A 121 -5.75 -6.97 -12.17
CA PRO A 121 -6.40 -5.75 -11.71
C PRO A 121 -7.89 -5.89 -11.35
N ASP A 122 -8.56 -6.93 -11.84
CA ASP A 122 -9.96 -7.26 -11.54
C ASP A 122 -10.08 -8.28 -10.41
N LEU A 123 -8.97 -8.56 -9.70
CA LEU A 123 -8.84 -9.51 -8.60
C LEU A 123 -9.08 -10.99 -8.99
N HIS A 124 -8.95 -11.34 -10.26
CA HIS A 124 -8.96 -12.74 -10.66
C HIS A 124 -7.56 -13.35 -10.52
N LEU A 125 -7.48 -14.51 -9.88
CA LEU A 125 -6.22 -15.23 -9.77
C LEU A 125 -5.83 -15.89 -11.10
N GLN A 126 -4.64 -15.58 -11.56
CA GLN A 126 -4.03 -16.16 -12.75
C GLN A 126 -2.99 -17.21 -12.35
N PRO A 127 -2.92 -18.38 -13.03
CA PRO A 127 -1.86 -19.36 -12.84
C PRO A 127 -0.47 -18.72 -12.99
N TRP A 128 0.44 -19.03 -12.04
CA TRP A 128 1.82 -18.52 -12.11
C TRP A 128 2.81 -19.65 -11.82
N LEU A 129 3.41 -19.77 -10.62
CA LEU A 129 4.21 -20.95 -10.26
C LEU A 129 3.36 -22.21 -10.12
N ALA A 130 2.09 -22.07 -9.73
CA ALA A 130 1.10 -23.13 -9.89
C ALA A 130 0.40 -23.00 -11.24
N THR A 131 0.16 -24.11 -11.90
CA THR A 131 -0.56 -24.22 -13.20
C THR A 131 -2.06 -24.38 -13.02
N SER A 132 -2.49 -24.92 -11.88
CA SER A 132 -3.89 -25.09 -11.50
C SER A 132 -4.03 -25.36 -10.01
N TRP A 133 -5.24 -25.15 -9.48
CA TRP A 133 -5.62 -25.50 -8.12
C TRP A 133 -7.09 -25.88 -8.05
N GLN A 134 -7.43 -26.72 -7.08
CA GLN A 134 -8.82 -27.15 -6.85
C GLN A 134 -9.05 -27.52 -5.39
N PRO A 135 -10.25 -27.23 -4.85
CA PRO A 135 -10.63 -27.69 -3.52
C PRO A 135 -11.13 -29.13 -3.54
N ASN A 136 -11.11 -29.77 -2.38
CA ASN A 136 -11.95 -30.92 -2.12
C ASN A 136 -13.44 -30.48 -2.00
N ARG A 137 -14.32 -31.42 -1.69
CA ARG A 137 -15.78 -31.18 -1.68
C ARG A 137 -16.25 -30.06 -0.76
N ASP A 138 -15.60 -29.87 0.38
CA ASP A 138 -16.02 -28.90 1.41
C ASP A 138 -15.06 -27.70 1.54
N GLY A 139 -13.99 -27.63 0.74
CA GLY A 139 -13.02 -26.53 0.78
C GLY A 139 -12.06 -26.58 1.97
N SER A 140 -11.94 -27.73 2.66
CA SER A 140 -10.99 -27.92 3.76
C SER A 140 -9.61 -28.40 3.28
N VAL A 141 -9.49 -28.88 2.05
CA VAL A 141 -8.23 -29.27 1.41
C VAL A 141 -8.15 -28.67 0.02
N TRP A 142 -7.03 -28.04 -0.30
CA TRP A 142 -6.75 -27.49 -1.62
C TRP A 142 -5.52 -28.16 -2.22
N THR A 143 -5.63 -28.66 -3.45
CA THR A 143 -4.53 -29.27 -4.21
C THR A 143 -4.04 -28.28 -5.26
N PHE A 144 -2.73 -28.03 -5.31
CA PHE A 144 -2.05 -27.16 -6.27
C PHE A 144 -1.08 -27.98 -7.11
N ASN A 145 -1.14 -27.82 -8.45
CA ASN A 145 -0.19 -28.42 -9.39
C ASN A 145 0.85 -27.36 -9.80
N LEU A 146 2.12 -27.67 -9.64
CA LEU A 146 3.23 -26.75 -9.88
C LEU A 146 3.78 -26.86 -11.30
N ARG A 147 4.45 -25.79 -11.77
CA ARG A 147 5.28 -25.83 -12.98
C ARG A 147 6.50 -26.74 -12.76
N ARG A 148 7.01 -27.32 -13.86
CA ARG A 148 8.16 -28.22 -13.84
C ARG A 148 9.46 -27.58 -14.35
N ASP A 149 9.37 -26.40 -14.96
CA ASP A 149 10.44 -25.70 -15.67
C ASP A 149 10.93 -24.46 -14.93
N VAL A 150 10.63 -24.35 -13.64
CA VAL A 150 11.00 -23.21 -12.81
C VAL A 150 12.31 -23.49 -12.07
N HIS A 151 13.25 -22.54 -12.16
CA HIS A 151 14.52 -22.58 -11.44
C HIS A 151 14.67 -21.37 -10.55
N PHE A 152 15.28 -21.55 -9.39
CA PHE A 152 15.78 -20.44 -8.58
C PHE A 152 16.99 -19.78 -9.25
N HIS A 153 17.32 -18.58 -8.80
CA HIS A 153 18.46 -17.82 -9.34
C HIS A 153 19.80 -18.54 -9.23
N ASP A 154 19.92 -19.51 -8.36
CA ASP A 154 21.11 -20.36 -8.21
C ASP A 154 21.10 -21.62 -9.12
N GLY A 155 20.07 -21.78 -9.93
CA GLY A 155 19.92 -22.88 -10.91
C GLY A 155 19.25 -24.13 -10.38
N ARG A 156 18.86 -24.19 -9.08
CA ARG A 156 18.10 -25.34 -8.54
C ARG A 156 16.66 -25.33 -9.04
N ASN A 157 16.12 -26.50 -9.34
CA ASN A 157 14.70 -26.64 -9.66
C ASN A 157 13.83 -26.30 -8.45
N MET A 158 12.74 -25.58 -8.68
CA MET A 158 11.67 -25.43 -7.70
C MET A 158 10.81 -26.69 -7.64
N THR A 159 10.51 -27.16 -6.44
CA THR A 159 9.68 -28.34 -6.19
C THR A 159 8.63 -28.07 -5.11
N ALA A 160 7.75 -29.02 -4.90
CA ALA A 160 6.76 -28.99 -3.81
C ALA A 160 7.42 -28.84 -2.42
N ALA A 161 8.63 -29.35 -2.22
CA ALA A 161 9.36 -29.20 -0.97
C ALA A 161 9.67 -27.72 -0.64
N ASP A 162 9.94 -26.89 -1.66
CA ASP A 162 10.20 -25.46 -1.49
C ASP A 162 8.92 -24.71 -1.10
N VAL A 163 7.78 -25.09 -1.70
CA VAL A 163 6.47 -24.53 -1.33
C VAL A 163 6.11 -24.90 0.10
N VAL A 164 6.24 -26.18 0.47
CA VAL A 164 5.98 -26.66 1.84
C VAL A 164 6.85 -25.90 2.84
N ALA A 165 8.16 -25.84 2.60
CA ALA A 165 9.09 -25.15 3.51
C ALA A 165 8.77 -23.66 3.64
N THR A 166 8.35 -23.00 2.58
CA THR A 166 7.93 -21.59 2.59
C THR A 166 6.68 -21.40 3.43
N MET A 167 5.63 -22.18 3.16
CA MET A 167 4.35 -22.03 3.86
C MET A 167 4.45 -22.42 5.34
N GLU A 168 5.17 -23.48 5.67
CA GLU A 168 5.44 -23.89 7.04
C GLU A 168 6.21 -22.80 7.82
N ARG A 169 7.15 -22.11 7.14
CA ARG A 169 7.89 -20.99 7.74
C ARG A 169 6.99 -19.79 8.00
N LEU A 170 6.07 -19.48 7.09
CA LEU A 170 5.11 -18.38 7.21
C LEU A 170 4.02 -18.67 8.26
N ALA A 171 3.58 -19.92 8.37
CA ALA A 171 2.53 -20.36 9.29
C ALA A 171 3.05 -20.67 10.71
N ASP A 172 4.36 -20.69 10.93
CA ASP A 172 4.94 -20.94 12.26
C ASP A 172 4.89 -19.68 13.13
N PRO A 173 4.10 -19.67 14.23
CA PRO A 173 4.04 -18.52 15.14
C PRO A 173 5.41 -18.13 15.75
N ALA A 174 6.34 -19.09 15.87
CA ALA A 174 7.67 -18.83 16.42
C ALA A 174 8.51 -17.91 15.53
N ASN A 175 8.19 -17.82 14.24
CA ASN A 175 8.92 -16.98 13.28
C ASN A 175 8.42 -15.51 13.22
N GLY A 176 7.30 -15.19 13.87
CA GLY A 176 6.76 -13.82 13.88
C GLY A 176 6.41 -13.28 12.50
N SER A 177 5.98 -14.15 11.57
CA SER A 177 5.65 -13.75 10.20
C SER A 177 4.44 -12.81 10.17
N VAL A 178 4.50 -11.80 9.30
CA VAL A 178 3.36 -10.91 9.00
C VAL A 178 2.20 -11.70 8.37
N ALA A 179 2.50 -12.76 7.61
CA ALA A 179 1.49 -13.64 6.99
C ALA A 179 0.60 -14.36 8.00
N LEU A 180 1.00 -14.47 9.29
CA LEU A 180 0.17 -15.10 10.33
C LEU A 180 -1.22 -14.46 10.45
N SER A 181 -1.33 -13.15 10.22
CA SER A 181 -2.62 -12.46 10.24
C SER A 181 -3.55 -12.91 9.12
N ALA A 182 -2.99 -13.19 7.93
CA ALA A 182 -3.73 -13.71 6.78
C ALA A 182 -4.09 -15.19 6.94
N PHE A 183 -3.22 -15.98 7.59
CA PHE A 183 -3.43 -17.40 7.82
C PHE A 183 -4.28 -17.75 9.04
N ALA A 184 -4.56 -16.77 9.91
CA ALA A 184 -5.31 -16.99 11.14
C ALA A 184 -6.66 -17.68 10.89
N GLY A 185 -6.85 -18.88 11.47
CA GLY A 185 -8.06 -19.70 11.29
C GLY A 185 -8.23 -20.32 9.88
N ALA A 186 -7.21 -20.21 9.01
CA ALA A 186 -7.19 -20.79 7.69
C ALA A 186 -6.10 -21.84 7.51
N LEU A 187 -4.85 -21.52 7.85
CA LEU A 187 -3.71 -22.43 7.67
C LEU A 187 -2.77 -22.35 8.87
N SER A 188 -2.63 -23.44 9.60
CA SER A 188 -1.66 -23.61 10.68
C SER A 188 -0.42 -24.37 10.21
N LYS A 189 0.66 -24.26 10.97
CA LYS A 189 1.88 -25.06 10.79
C LYS A 189 1.54 -26.56 10.77
N GLY A 190 2.10 -27.30 9.80
CA GLY A 190 1.82 -28.71 9.54
C GLY A 190 0.66 -28.94 8.57
N GLY A 191 -0.01 -27.86 8.13
CA GLY A 191 -1.11 -27.96 7.17
C GLY A 191 -0.67 -28.09 5.72
N THR A 192 0.60 -27.83 5.37
CA THR A 192 1.10 -27.90 3.99
C THR A 192 1.87 -29.20 3.76
N ARG A 193 1.55 -29.93 2.68
CA ARG A 193 2.15 -31.25 2.38
C ARG A 193 2.50 -31.39 0.92
N ALA A 194 3.66 -31.97 0.60
CA ALA A 194 3.99 -32.43 -0.72
C ALA A 194 3.34 -33.81 -0.95
N VAL A 195 2.60 -33.95 -2.04
CA VAL A 195 2.07 -35.22 -2.51
C VAL A 195 3.10 -35.94 -3.41
N ASP A 196 3.71 -35.15 -4.28
CA ASP A 196 4.87 -35.49 -5.11
C ASP A 196 5.71 -34.23 -5.35
N ASP A 197 6.73 -34.32 -6.23
CA ASP A 197 7.65 -33.20 -6.50
C ASP A 197 6.96 -31.94 -7.06
N TYR A 198 5.75 -32.09 -7.63
CA TYR A 198 5.03 -30.99 -8.30
C TYR A 198 3.57 -30.86 -7.89
N THR A 199 3.17 -31.51 -6.80
CA THR A 199 1.81 -31.45 -6.26
C THR A 199 1.87 -31.14 -4.78
N VAL A 200 1.18 -30.07 -4.36
CA VAL A 200 1.08 -29.64 -2.96
C VAL A 200 -0.38 -29.66 -2.51
N GLU A 201 -0.61 -30.18 -1.33
CA GLU A 201 -1.90 -30.07 -0.62
C GLU A 201 -1.79 -29.13 0.57
N PHE A 202 -2.83 -28.31 0.73
CA PHE A 202 -3.06 -27.47 1.90
C PHE A 202 -4.27 -28.00 2.66
N HIS A 203 -4.03 -28.49 3.86
CA HIS A 203 -5.05 -28.96 4.80
C HIS A 203 -5.39 -27.81 5.76
N LEU A 204 -6.57 -27.23 5.59
CA LEU A 204 -6.99 -26.01 6.27
C LEU A 204 -7.57 -26.29 7.65
N ASP A 205 -7.45 -25.31 8.56
CA ASP A 205 -8.06 -25.35 9.89
C ASP A 205 -9.59 -25.33 9.83
N ALA A 206 -10.14 -24.68 8.79
CA ALA A 206 -11.57 -24.62 8.50
C ALA A 206 -11.80 -24.46 6.99
N PRO A 207 -12.97 -24.85 6.44
CA PRO A 207 -13.32 -24.62 5.05
C PRO A 207 -13.15 -23.16 4.62
N ASN A 208 -12.49 -22.94 3.47
CA ASN A 208 -12.22 -21.60 2.97
C ASN A 208 -12.23 -21.57 1.44
N GLY A 209 -13.29 -20.98 0.86
CA GLY A 209 -13.44 -20.84 -0.60
C GLY A 209 -12.48 -19.82 -1.23
N SER A 210 -11.90 -18.92 -0.43
CA SER A 210 -10.96 -17.89 -0.87
C SER A 210 -9.50 -18.26 -0.56
N PHE A 211 -9.21 -19.48 -0.13
CA PHE A 211 -7.85 -19.88 0.28
C PHE A 211 -6.77 -19.61 -0.78
N PRO A 212 -6.99 -19.78 -2.10
CA PRO A 212 -5.96 -19.51 -3.11
C PRO A 212 -5.40 -18.08 -3.04
N TYR A 213 -6.18 -17.09 -2.60
CA TYR A 213 -5.69 -15.72 -2.40
C TYR A 213 -4.64 -15.63 -1.29
N LEU A 214 -4.73 -16.46 -0.26
CA LEU A 214 -3.82 -16.45 0.90
C LEU A 214 -2.41 -16.97 0.55
N VAL A 215 -2.26 -17.71 -0.55
CA VAL A 215 -0.98 -18.24 -1.06
C VAL A 215 -0.60 -17.66 -2.42
N SER A 216 -1.22 -16.53 -2.79
CA SER A 216 -0.98 -15.79 -4.03
C SER A 216 -0.27 -14.46 -3.76
N SER A 217 -0.16 -13.62 -4.79
CA SER A 217 0.35 -12.25 -4.67
C SER A 217 -0.45 -11.35 -3.73
N ASP A 218 -1.67 -11.71 -3.36
CA ASP A 218 -2.45 -10.96 -2.37
C ASP A 218 -1.96 -11.16 -0.92
N ASN A 219 -1.15 -12.17 -0.69
CA ASN A 219 -0.30 -12.31 0.48
C ASN A 219 1.16 -12.08 0.04
N TYR A 220 1.60 -10.83 0.03
CA TYR A 220 2.91 -10.43 -0.48
C TYR A 220 4.09 -11.11 0.22
N ASN A 221 3.89 -11.74 1.37
CA ASN A 221 4.89 -12.54 2.06
C ASN A 221 5.04 -13.95 1.47
N ALA A 222 4.06 -14.42 0.67
CA ALA A 222 4.00 -15.79 0.16
C ALA A 222 4.87 -16.03 -1.10
N ILE A 223 5.96 -15.27 -1.29
CA ILE A 223 6.93 -15.61 -2.34
C ILE A 223 7.61 -16.93 -2.03
N ILE A 224 7.76 -17.78 -3.06
CA ILE A 224 8.34 -19.11 -2.88
C ILE A 224 9.87 -18.99 -2.79
N LEU A 225 10.41 -19.51 -1.69
CA LEU A 225 11.83 -19.55 -1.39
C LEU A 225 12.35 -21.00 -1.38
N PRO A 226 13.66 -21.21 -1.62
CA PRO A 226 14.23 -22.54 -1.50
C PRO A 226 13.98 -23.15 -0.10
N ALA A 227 13.76 -24.45 -0.03
CA ALA A 227 13.61 -25.17 1.23
C ALA A 227 14.83 -24.98 2.15
N THR A 228 16.00 -24.74 1.58
CA THR A 228 17.26 -24.46 2.27
C THR A 228 17.41 -23.01 2.76
N TYR A 229 16.42 -22.14 2.52
CA TYR A 229 16.48 -20.76 3.00
C TYR A 229 16.47 -20.66 4.52
N THR A 230 17.44 -19.96 5.08
CA THR A 230 17.65 -19.79 6.53
C THR A 230 17.72 -18.33 6.98
N GLY A 231 17.20 -17.40 6.14
CA GLY A 231 17.25 -15.95 6.41
C GLY A 231 18.35 -15.22 5.64
N GLY A 232 18.41 -13.91 5.86
CA GLY A 232 19.39 -13.04 5.21
C GLY A 232 19.08 -12.73 3.75
N PHE A 233 17.81 -12.55 3.41
CA PHE A 233 17.31 -12.28 2.06
C PHE A 233 18.02 -11.12 1.36
N GLU A 234 18.42 -10.09 2.10
CA GLU A 234 19.11 -8.91 1.55
C GLU A 234 20.47 -9.18 0.90
N ARG A 235 21.05 -10.37 1.09
CA ARG A 235 22.36 -10.73 0.50
C ARG A 235 22.28 -10.95 -1.00
N ASP A 236 21.20 -11.60 -1.47
CA ASP A 236 21.08 -12.04 -2.85
C ASP A 236 19.67 -11.91 -3.42
N PHE A 237 18.66 -11.60 -2.59
CA PHE A 237 17.25 -11.55 -3.00
C PHE A 237 16.85 -12.83 -3.75
N MET A 238 17.15 -13.99 -3.16
CA MET A 238 16.90 -15.30 -3.76
C MET A 238 15.44 -15.47 -4.15
N GLY A 239 15.19 -15.94 -5.36
CA GLY A 239 13.84 -16.19 -5.89
C GLY A 239 13.88 -16.88 -7.24
N THR A 240 12.72 -16.97 -7.89
CA THR A 240 12.52 -17.57 -9.21
C THR A 240 12.23 -16.54 -10.30
N GLY A 241 12.16 -15.26 -9.93
CA GLY A 241 11.63 -14.16 -10.73
C GLY A 241 12.51 -13.71 -11.89
N PRO A 242 11.99 -12.77 -12.71
CA PRO A 242 12.61 -12.34 -13.96
C PRO A 242 13.87 -11.49 -13.79
N TYR A 243 14.15 -11.03 -12.58
CA TYR A 243 15.32 -10.23 -12.26
C TYR A 243 16.09 -10.81 -11.10
N ARG A 244 17.41 -10.56 -11.07
CA ARG A 244 18.32 -10.90 -9.97
C ARG A 244 18.90 -9.63 -9.39
N LEU A 245 19.18 -9.65 -8.09
CA LEU A 245 19.87 -8.55 -7.43
C LEU A 245 21.27 -8.36 -8.04
N GLU A 246 21.60 -7.12 -8.40
CA GLU A 246 22.94 -6.69 -8.75
C GLU A 246 23.61 -5.97 -7.58
N ARG A 247 22.86 -5.08 -6.92
CA ARG A 247 23.35 -4.33 -5.75
C ARG A 247 22.17 -3.88 -4.87
N TYR A 248 22.31 -4.05 -3.57
CA TYR A 248 21.45 -3.46 -2.56
C TYR A 248 22.26 -2.55 -1.64
N SER A 249 21.78 -1.34 -1.44
CA SER A 249 22.32 -0.36 -0.50
C SER A 249 21.18 0.12 0.37
N PRO A 250 21.04 -0.36 1.61
CA PRO A 250 19.96 0.02 2.51
C PRO A 250 19.76 1.55 2.58
N LYS A 251 18.52 2.00 2.58
CA LYS A 251 18.12 3.42 2.62
C LYS A 251 18.56 4.27 1.41
N ALA A 252 19.20 3.69 0.39
CA ALA A 252 19.65 4.44 -0.77
C ALA A 252 19.08 3.92 -2.10
N HIS A 253 19.34 2.68 -2.45
CA HIS A 253 18.88 2.11 -3.71
C HIS A 253 19.03 0.59 -3.77
N ALA A 254 18.27 -0.04 -4.69
CA ALA A 254 18.51 -1.39 -5.18
C ALA A 254 18.67 -1.37 -6.71
N SER A 255 19.53 -2.24 -7.26
CA SER A 255 19.69 -2.42 -8.70
C SER A 255 19.52 -3.89 -9.05
N PHE A 256 18.83 -4.12 -10.15
CA PHE A 256 18.53 -5.48 -10.61
C PHE A 256 18.94 -5.63 -12.08
N VAL A 257 19.31 -6.85 -12.44
CA VAL A 257 19.66 -7.28 -13.79
C VAL A 257 18.74 -8.42 -14.20
N ARG A 258 18.34 -8.44 -15.47
CA ARG A 258 17.51 -9.51 -16.04
C ARG A 258 18.12 -10.89 -15.76
N HIS A 259 17.27 -11.83 -15.39
CA HIS A 259 17.63 -13.23 -15.25
C HIS A 259 17.45 -13.97 -16.58
N ASP A 260 18.55 -14.27 -17.28
CA ASP A 260 18.49 -14.91 -18.60
C ASP A 260 17.97 -16.38 -18.54
N GLY A 261 18.01 -17.00 -17.36
CA GLY A 261 17.44 -18.33 -17.12
C GLY A 261 15.98 -18.32 -16.64
N TYR A 262 15.29 -17.18 -16.75
CA TYR A 262 13.91 -17.08 -16.34
C TYR A 262 12.99 -17.99 -17.15
N TRP A 263 12.09 -18.72 -16.48
CA TRP A 263 11.17 -19.68 -17.11
C TRP A 263 10.11 -19.04 -18.02
N GLY A 264 9.76 -17.77 -17.77
CA GLY A 264 8.80 -17.01 -18.58
C GLY A 264 9.47 -16.28 -19.75
N ALA A 265 8.72 -15.36 -20.36
CA ALA A 265 9.26 -14.52 -21.43
C ALA A 265 10.39 -13.63 -20.89
N ALA A 266 11.51 -13.57 -21.60
CA ALA A 266 12.63 -12.71 -21.22
C ALA A 266 12.23 -11.24 -21.21
N PRO A 267 12.43 -10.50 -20.08
CA PRO A 267 12.13 -9.07 -20.03
C PRO A 267 12.92 -8.28 -21.06
N ALA A 268 12.28 -7.30 -21.70
CA ALA A 268 12.98 -6.38 -22.62
C ALA A 268 13.89 -5.38 -21.88
N ILE A 269 13.55 -5.06 -20.63
CA ILE A 269 14.36 -4.20 -19.76
C ILE A 269 15.47 -5.05 -19.16
N ALA A 270 16.72 -4.76 -19.55
CA ALA A 270 17.87 -5.52 -19.07
C ALA A 270 18.29 -5.13 -17.63
N ARG A 271 18.11 -3.86 -17.25
CA ARG A 271 18.51 -3.34 -15.93
C ARG A 271 17.50 -2.37 -15.38
N SER A 272 17.29 -2.41 -14.06
CA SER A 272 16.49 -1.45 -13.32
C SER A 272 17.21 -0.95 -12.06
N ARG A 273 16.89 0.27 -11.65
CA ARG A 273 17.41 0.89 -10.43
C ARG A 273 16.28 1.53 -9.65
N PHE A 274 16.09 1.08 -8.43
CA PHE A 274 15.10 1.59 -7.49
C PHE A 274 15.78 2.56 -6.55
N ILE A 275 15.34 3.82 -6.54
CA ILE A 275 15.90 4.89 -5.70
C ILE A 275 14.92 5.14 -4.56
N PHE A 276 15.43 5.16 -3.33
CA PHE A 276 14.65 5.32 -2.12
C PHE A 276 14.62 6.78 -1.69
N TYR A 277 13.43 7.26 -1.34
CA TYR A 277 13.18 8.62 -0.88
C TYR A 277 12.46 8.61 0.47
N ASP A 278 12.81 9.55 1.33
CA ASP A 278 12.22 9.68 2.67
C ASP A 278 10.83 10.38 2.66
N SER A 279 10.42 10.97 1.53
CA SER A 279 9.13 11.66 1.42
C SER A 279 8.55 11.60 0.00
N ILE A 280 7.23 11.72 -0.09
CA ILE A 280 6.50 11.82 -1.36
C ILE A 280 6.92 13.08 -2.11
N GLN A 281 7.14 14.21 -1.44
CA GLN A 281 7.57 15.46 -2.05
C GLN A 281 8.91 15.31 -2.78
N ALA A 282 9.88 14.60 -2.17
CA ALA A 282 11.16 14.33 -2.81
C ALA A 282 11.01 13.46 -4.06
N GLN A 283 10.11 12.47 -4.03
CA GLN A 283 9.77 11.63 -5.18
C GLN A 283 9.12 12.45 -6.31
N VAL A 284 8.17 13.32 -5.97
CA VAL A 284 7.49 14.21 -6.92
C VAL A 284 8.50 15.13 -7.61
N LEU A 285 9.40 15.76 -6.85
CA LEU A 285 10.45 16.63 -7.40
C LEU A 285 11.43 15.87 -8.30
N ALA A 286 11.79 14.64 -7.93
CA ALA A 286 12.67 13.79 -8.73
C ALA A 286 12.00 13.41 -10.07
N MET A 287 10.69 13.09 -10.05
CA MET A 287 9.92 12.81 -11.26
C MET A 287 9.79 14.04 -12.17
N GLN A 288 9.47 15.21 -11.61
CA GLN A 288 9.45 16.48 -12.34
C GLN A 288 10.82 16.88 -12.92
N GLY A 289 11.89 16.54 -12.21
CA GLY A 289 13.27 16.74 -12.65
C GLY A 289 13.79 15.69 -13.65
N GLU A 290 12.92 14.84 -14.21
CA GLU A 290 13.23 13.76 -15.15
C GLU A 290 14.31 12.78 -14.65
N GLN A 291 14.45 12.62 -13.33
CA GLN A 291 15.40 11.69 -12.72
C GLN A 291 14.84 10.27 -12.62
N LEU A 292 13.53 10.12 -12.80
CA LEU A 292 12.79 8.86 -12.70
C LEU A 292 12.06 8.57 -14.01
N ASP A 293 11.96 7.30 -14.36
CA ASP A 293 11.10 6.79 -15.42
C ASP A 293 9.75 6.32 -14.88
N VAL A 294 9.75 5.84 -13.63
CA VAL A 294 8.57 5.31 -12.93
C VAL A 294 8.56 5.85 -11.51
N LEU A 295 7.41 6.29 -11.05
CA LEU A 295 7.09 6.56 -9.64
C LEU A 295 6.09 5.50 -9.16
N LEU A 296 6.48 4.69 -8.18
CA LEU A 296 5.71 3.54 -7.71
C LEU A 296 4.34 3.94 -7.17
N HIS A 297 4.29 4.96 -6.32
CA HIS A 297 3.06 5.43 -5.69
C HIS A 297 3.02 6.96 -5.66
N ALA A 298 1.93 7.51 -6.18
CA ALA A 298 1.68 8.95 -6.26
C ALA A 298 0.29 9.25 -5.67
N PRO A 299 0.12 9.28 -4.34
CA PRO A 299 -1.17 9.56 -3.72
C PRO A 299 -1.70 10.93 -4.18
N VAL A 300 -3.02 11.09 -4.24
CA VAL A 300 -3.66 12.33 -4.71
C VAL A 300 -3.15 13.53 -3.92
N GLN A 301 -3.05 13.39 -2.60
CA GLN A 301 -2.45 14.41 -1.75
C GLN A 301 -0.93 14.43 -1.93
N GLY A 302 -0.40 15.59 -2.27
CA GLY A 302 1.03 15.81 -2.52
C GLY A 302 1.50 15.55 -3.95
N SER A 303 0.72 14.87 -4.82
CA SER A 303 1.12 14.54 -6.20
C SER A 303 0.34 15.27 -7.28
N GLN A 304 -0.49 16.26 -6.94
CA GLN A 304 -1.41 16.94 -7.87
C GLN A 304 -0.72 17.45 -9.14
N ALA A 305 0.52 17.95 -9.00
CA ALA A 305 1.29 18.48 -10.14
C ALA A 305 1.66 17.37 -11.14
N LEU A 306 2.02 16.17 -10.67
CA LEU A 306 2.31 15.03 -11.55
C LEU A 306 1.03 14.48 -12.19
N LEU A 307 -0.06 14.38 -11.43
CA LEU A 307 -1.33 13.86 -11.91
C LEU A 307 -1.97 14.76 -12.97
N ALA A 308 -1.61 16.05 -13.01
CA ALA A 308 -2.07 17.02 -14.01
C ALA A 308 -1.11 17.16 -15.21
N ASP A 309 0.09 16.55 -15.15
CA ASP A 309 1.11 16.70 -16.19
C ASP A 309 0.80 15.80 -17.41
N ARG A 310 0.53 16.43 -18.56
CA ARG A 310 0.24 15.74 -19.82
C ARG A 310 1.46 15.02 -20.44
N HIS A 311 2.66 15.30 -19.97
CA HIS A 311 3.89 14.63 -20.44
C HIS A 311 4.14 13.30 -19.72
N LEU A 312 3.38 13.01 -18.68
CA LEU A 312 3.42 11.77 -17.91
C LEU A 312 2.21 10.88 -18.22
N ASN A 313 2.33 9.61 -17.88
CA ASN A 313 1.20 8.68 -17.86
C ASN A 313 0.85 8.39 -16.39
N VAL A 314 -0.41 8.54 -16.04
CA VAL A 314 -0.95 8.12 -14.74
C VAL A 314 -1.57 6.74 -14.90
N LEU A 315 -1.06 5.77 -14.17
CA LEU A 315 -1.59 4.42 -14.07
C LEU A 315 -2.47 4.36 -12.83
N ALA A 316 -3.78 4.50 -13.03
CA ALA A 316 -4.77 4.43 -11.96
C ALA A 316 -5.38 3.03 -11.90
N LEU A 317 -5.22 2.35 -10.79
CA LEU A 317 -5.78 1.02 -10.53
C LEU A 317 -6.88 1.14 -9.48
N LYS A 318 -8.03 0.53 -9.75
CA LYS A 318 -9.05 0.37 -8.73
C LYS A 318 -8.50 -0.47 -7.59
N SER A 319 -8.86 -0.10 -6.37
CA SER A 319 -8.35 -0.75 -5.18
C SER A 319 -9.45 -1.03 -4.18
N THR A 320 -9.18 -1.89 -3.22
CA THR A 320 -10.04 -2.18 -2.08
C THR A 320 -9.51 -1.51 -0.81
N ALA A 321 -8.43 -0.73 -0.95
CA ALA A 321 -7.90 0.10 0.13
C ALA A 321 -8.90 1.20 0.48
N HIS A 322 -9.08 1.44 1.77
CA HIS A 322 -10.06 2.38 2.27
C HIS A 322 -9.69 2.87 3.66
N GLU A 323 -10.15 4.05 3.98
CA GLU A 323 -10.14 4.54 5.35
C GLU A 323 -11.46 4.21 6.00
N GLN A 324 -11.37 3.53 7.12
CA GLN A 324 -12.52 3.08 7.90
C GLN A 324 -12.71 4.00 9.10
N VAL A 325 -13.91 4.54 9.25
CA VAL A 325 -14.31 5.21 10.50
C VAL A 325 -14.95 4.19 11.39
N HIS A 326 -14.38 3.91 12.56
CA HIS A 326 -15.03 3.07 13.56
C HIS A 326 -15.78 3.91 14.59
N MET A 327 -16.83 3.34 15.15
CA MET A 327 -17.64 3.90 16.24
C MET A 327 -17.84 2.84 17.31
N ARG A 328 -17.40 3.10 18.55
CA ARG A 328 -17.50 2.14 19.67
C ARG A 328 -18.96 1.75 19.90
N THR A 329 -19.27 0.46 19.74
CA THR A 329 -20.65 -0.05 19.87
C THR A 329 -21.04 -0.38 21.30
N ASP A 330 -20.08 -0.35 22.22
CA ASP A 330 -20.21 -0.78 23.62
C ASP A 330 -20.18 0.38 24.62
N THR A 331 -19.92 1.61 24.17
CA THR A 331 -19.78 2.76 25.07
C THR A 331 -20.27 4.07 24.42
N GLY A 332 -20.48 5.09 25.26
CA GLY A 332 -20.77 6.46 24.86
C GLY A 332 -22.03 6.63 24.00
N PRO A 333 -22.09 7.70 23.19
CA PRO A 333 -23.24 7.95 22.32
C PRO A 333 -23.36 6.92 21.20
N PHE A 334 -22.25 6.33 20.79
CA PHE A 334 -22.19 5.38 19.67
C PHE A 334 -22.64 3.95 20.05
N ALA A 335 -22.94 3.67 21.32
CA ALA A 335 -23.58 2.41 21.71
C ALA A 335 -24.95 2.21 21.03
N ASP A 336 -25.64 3.31 20.69
CA ASP A 336 -26.92 3.28 19.98
C ASP A 336 -26.70 3.29 18.46
N ALA A 337 -27.15 2.22 17.77
CA ALA A 337 -27.05 2.09 16.32
C ALA A 337 -27.73 3.24 15.56
N ARG A 338 -28.77 3.88 16.14
CA ARG A 338 -29.44 5.04 15.53
C ARG A 338 -28.48 6.24 15.43
N VAL A 339 -27.64 6.44 16.45
CA VAL A 339 -26.60 7.48 16.44
C VAL A 339 -25.55 7.18 15.36
N ARG A 340 -25.06 5.94 15.28
CA ARG A 340 -24.07 5.55 14.27
C ARG A 340 -24.62 5.72 12.85
N ARG A 341 -25.87 5.32 12.61
CA ARG A 341 -26.54 5.55 11.31
C ARG A 341 -26.70 7.03 11.00
N ALA A 342 -27.03 7.86 11.98
CA ALA A 342 -27.15 9.30 11.80
C ALA A 342 -25.82 9.91 11.34
N MET A 343 -24.68 9.52 11.96
CA MET A 343 -23.34 9.94 11.53
C MET A 343 -23.08 9.57 10.07
N ALA A 344 -23.35 8.32 9.69
CA ALA A 344 -23.11 7.82 8.33
C ALA A 344 -23.99 8.52 7.26
N LEU A 345 -25.23 8.90 7.63
CA LEU A 345 -26.16 9.64 6.75
C LEU A 345 -25.75 11.11 6.53
N CYS A 346 -24.85 11.66 7.35
CA CYS A 346 -24.34 13.01 7.12
C CYS A 346 -23.35 13.10 5.96
N LEU A 347 -22.77 11.99 5.51
CA LEU A 347 -21.70 12.00 4.52
C LEU A 347 -22.23 11.95 3.09
N ASN A 348 -21.78 12.90 2.26
CA ASN A 348 -21.96 12.84 0.82
C ASN A 348 -20.74 12.15 0.18
N ARG A 349 -20.90 10.87 -0.15
CA ARG A 349 -19.81 10.02 -0.66
C ARG A 349 -19.30 10.45 -2.02
N GLU A 350 -20.16 10.99 -2.88
CA GLU A 350 -19.77 11.53 -4.19
C GLU A 350 -18.89 12.79 -4.03
N HIS A 351 -19.20 13.64 -3.05
CA HIS A 351 -18.36 14.81 -2.73
C HIS A 351 -17.02 14.39 -2.10
N LEU A 352 -16.98 13.31 -1.32
CA LEU A 352 -15.71 12.76 -0.82
C LEU A 352 -14.83 12.28 -1.98
N VAL A 353 -15.38 11.48 -2.90
CA VAL A 353 -14.66 11.00 -4.09
C VAL A 353 -14.14 12.16 -4.94
N THR A 354 -14.96 13.18 -5.19
CA THR A 354 -14.54 14.31 -6.05
C THR A 354 -13.64 15.30 -5.32
N GLY A 355 -13.90 15.58 -4.06
CA GLY A 355 -13.20 16.59 -3.25
C GLY A 355 -11.83 16.12 -2.74
N LEU A 356 -11.78 14.96 -2.08
CA LEU A 356 -10.52 14.43 -1.55
C LEU A 356 -9.69 13.75 -2.64
N PHE A 357 -10.32 12.99 -3.54
CA PHE A 357 -9.61 12.12 -4.50
C PHE A 357 -9.69 12.57 -5.95
N ARG A 358 -10.31 13.72 -6.25
CA ARG A 358 -10.46 14.24 -7.62
C ARG A 358 -11.05 13.22 -8.60
N GLY A 359 -11.96 12.36 -8.12
CA GLY A 359 -12.55 11.26 -8.88
C GLY A 359 -11.71 9.97 -8.91
N MET A 360 -10.54 9.94 -8.27
CA MET A 360 -9.65 8.76 -8.20
C MET A 360 -9.97 7.90 -6.97
N ALA A 361 -11.23 7.59 -6.80
CA ALA A 361 -11.76 6.70 -5.77
C ALA A 361 -13.11 6.16 -6.24
N THR A 362 -13.65 5.17 -5.53
CA THR A 362 -14.98 4.63 -5.74
C THR A 362 -15.79 4.79 -4.46
N ALA A 363 -17.05 5.20 -4.55
CA ALA A 363 -17.90 5.34 -3.38
C ALA A 363 -18.11 4.01 -2.67
N GLY A 364 -17.93 4.01 -1.34
CA GLY A 364 -18.18 2.89 -0.47
C GLY A 364 -19.62 2.87 0.06
N ASN A 365 -20.01 1.79 0.73
CA ASN A 365 -21.35 1.59 1.28
C ASN A 365 -21.30 1.08 2.73
N ASP A 366 -20.43 1.66 3.54
CA ASP A 366 -20.27 1.39 4.98
C ASP A 366 -20.08 -0.09 5.30
N SER A 367 -19.38 -0.77 4.43
CA SER A 367 -18.94 -2.15 4.58
C SER A 367 -17.60 -2.38 3.88
N PRO A 368 -16.80 -3.37 4.29
CA PRO A 368 -15.55 -3.70 3.61
C PRO A 368 -15.71 -4.29 2.20
N PHE A 369 -16.93 -4.48 1.73
CA PHE A 369 -17.20 -4.99 0.39
C PHE A 369 -17.02 -3.91 -0.66
N ALA A 370 -15.78 -3.73 -1.12
CA ALA A 370 -15.48 -2.85 -2.25
C ALA A 370 -16.24 -3.30 -3.51
N PRO A 371 -16.69 -2.38 -4.37
CA PRO A 371 -17.30 -2.75 -5.66
C PRO A 371 -16.42 -3.61 -6.55
N LEU A 372 -15.10 -3.61 -6.34
CA LEU A 372 -14.13 -4.42 -7.07
C LEU A 372 -14.20 -5.92 -6.71
N PHE A 373 -14.67 -6.28 -5.52
CA PHE A 373 -14.81 -7.70 -5.17
C PHE A 373 -15.95 -8.35 -5.94
N ALA A 374 -15.67 -9.48 -6.60
CA ALA A 374 -16.69 -10.24 -7.35
C ALA A 374 -17.87 -10.72 -6.46
N ALA A 375 -17.62 -10.87 -5.16
CA ALA A 375 -18.63 -11.27 -4.18
C ALA A 375 -19.52 -10.11 -3.68
N THR A 376 -19.18 -8.85 -3.96
CA THR A 376 -20.03 -7.71 -3.56
C THR A 376 -21.39 -7.82 -4.22
N ASP A 377 -22.47 -7.73 -3.40
CA ASP A 377 -23.84 -7.78 -3.90
C ASP A 377 -24.29 -6.38 -4.34
N PRO A 378 -24.40 -6.11 -5.66
CA PRO A 378 -24.81 -4.80 -6.16
C PRO A 378 -26.30 -4.48 -5.91
N SER A 379 -27.09 -5.44 -5.45
CA SER A 379 -28.50 -5.23 -5.12
C SER A 379 -28.70 -4.54 -3.76
N VAL A 380 -27.66 -4.46 -2.94
CA VAL A 380 -27.72 -3.75 -1.65
C VAL A 380 -27.80 -2.24 -1.91
N PRO A 381 -28.85 -1.54 -1.40
CA PRO A 381 -29.03 -0.13 -1.67
C PRO A 381 -27.84 0.71 -1.20
N GLN A 382 -27.36 1.61 -2.08
CA GLN A 382 -26.31 2.57 -1.73
C GLN A 382 -26.83 3.57 -0.70
N ARG A 383 -26.18 3.68 0.46
CA ARG A 383 -26.48 4.74 1.43
C ARG A 383 -26.14 6.11 0.83
N ARG A 384 -27.11 7.00 0.83
CA ARG A 384 -26.99 8.38 0.40
C ARG A 384 -27.04 9.33 1.58
N GLN A 385 -26.55 10.55 1.40
CA GLN A 385 -26.72 11.61 2.39
C GLN A 385 -28.21 11.90 2.61
N ASP A 386 -28.65 11.90 3.88
CA ASP A 386 -29.99 12.31 4.30
C ASP A 386 -29.92 12.95 5.69
N LEU A 387 -29.77 14.27 5.72
CA LEU A 387 -29.65 15.03 6.96
C LEU A 387 -30.97 15.06 7.74
N ARG A 388 -32.12 14.95 7.07
CA ARG A 388 -33.43 14.87 7.74
C ARG A 388 -33.56 13.57 8.51
N GLN A 389 -33.31 12.43 7.86
CA GLN A 389 -33.31 11.12 8.50
C GLN A 389 -32.25 11.04 9.60
N ALA A 390 -31.08 11.62 9.41
CA ALA A 390 -30.03 11.68 10.44
C ALA A 390 -30.51 12.40 11.70
N SER A 391 -31.19 13.56 11.55
CA SER A 391 -31.76 14.31 12.66
C SER A 391 -32.90 13.54 13.37
N GLU A 392 -33.77 12.88 12.61
CA GLU A 392 -34.87 12.04 13.14
C GLU A 392 -34.32 10.87 13.99
N LEU A 393 -33.22 10.23 13.52
CA LEU A 393 -32.55 9.15 14.25
C LEU A 393 -31.91 9.64 15.55
N LEU A 394 -31.27 10.80 15.57
CA LEU A 394 -30.70 11.40 16.78
C LEU A 394 -31.82 11.76 17.78
N GLN A 395 -32.92 12.34 17.30
CA GLN A 395 -34.06 12.63 18.13
C GLN A 395 -34.64 11.34 18.76
N ALA A 396 -34.81 10.29 17.95
CA ALA A 396 -35.28 8.98 18.43
C ALA A 396 -34.32 8.33 19.44
N ALA A 397 -33.04 8.64 19.36
CA ALA A 397 -32.01 8.21 20.32
C ALA A 397 -31.94 9.12 21.59
N GLY A 398 -32.87 10.08 21.74
CA GLY A 398 -32.90 11.01 22.88
C GLY A 398 -31.81 12.10 22.85
N ARG A 399 -31.24 12.39 21.67
CA ARG A 399 -30.13 13.35 21.48
C ARG A 399 -30.54 14.52 20.58
N THR A 400 -31.70 15.09 20.83
CA THR A 400 -32.30 16.18 20.03
C THR A 400 -31.39 17.40 19.86
N HIS A 401 -30.50 17.64 20.83
CA HIS A 401 -29.53 18.77 20.80
C HIS A 401 -28.14 18.35 20.38
N GLY A 402 -27.99 17.16 19.79
CA GLY A 402 -26.68 16.61 19.45
C GLY A 402 -25.87 16.14 20.67
N PHE A 403 -24.55 16.06 20.49
CA PHE A 403 -23.60 15.68 21.55
C PHE A 403 -22.19 16.12 21.15
N ARG A 404 -21.26 15.97 22.11
CA ARG A 404 -19.82 16.18 21.87
C ARG A 404 -19.09 14.86 21.91
N ALA A 405 -18.07 14.71 21.02
CA ALA A 405 -17.17 13.56 21.00
C ALA A 405 -15.79 13.98 20.45
N THR A 406 -14.80 13.11 20.61
CA THR A 406 -13.48 13.26 19.98
C THR A 406 -13.34 12.26 18.85
N LEU A 407 -12.91 12.73 17.69
CA LEU A 407 -12.48 11.89 16.58
C LEU A 407 -10.97 11.83 16.59
N THR A 408 -10.41 10.64 16.79
CA THR A 408 -8.97 10.39 16.83
C THR A 408 -8.52 9.75 15.52
N THR A 409 -7.40 10.17 14.96
CA THR A 409 -6.83 9.63 13.73
C THR A 409 -5.33 9.88 13.67
N GLU A 410 -4.68 9.20 12.73
CA GLU A 410 -3.26 9.42 12.44
C GLU A 410 -3.03 10.56 11.46
N ARG A 411 -1.80 11.11 11.49
CA ARG A 411 -1.29 12.07 10.51
C ARG A 411 -0.74 11.32 9.30
N PHE A 412 -1.62 10.84 8.46
CA PHE A 412 -1.26 10.11 7.25
C PHE A 412 -2.12 10.56 6.07
N VAL A 413 -1.48 10.90 4.97
CA VAL A 413 -2.05 11.31 3.67
C VAL A 413 -3.28 12.24 3.84
N GLU A 414 -4.48 11.83 3.39
CA GLU A 414 -5.72 12.58 3.44
C GLU A 414 -6.56 12.40 4.72
N MET A 415 -6.17 11.51 5.63
CA MET A 415 -6.97 11.21 6.83
C MET A 415 -7.29 12.44 7.70
N PRO A 416 -6.36 13.39 7.93
CA PRO A 416 -6.70 14.63 8.64
C PRO A 416 -7.75 15.46 7.91
N ASP A 417 -7.69 15.52 6.57
CA ASP A 417 -8.67 16.25 5.75
C ASP A 417 -10.03 15.54 5.80
N TYR A 418 -10.05 14.20 5.75
CA TYR A 418 -11.26 13.41 5.91
C TYR A 418 -11.91 13.62 7.28
N ALA A 419 -11.13 13.67 8.35
CA ALA A 419 -11.62 13.98 9.70
C ALA A 419 -12.29 15.38 9.75
N VAL A 420 -11.72 16.38 9.08
CA VAL A 420 -12.33 17.72 8.95
C VAL A 420 -13.65 17.67 8.17
N VAL A 421 -13.73 16.88 7.10
CA VAL A 421 -14.97 16.72 6.34
C VAL A 421 -16.05 16.08 7.20
N ILE A 422 -15.73 15.02 7.97
CA ILE A 422 -16.67 14.38 8.90
C ILE A 422 -17.14 15.39 9.96
N GLN A 423 -16.20 16.10 10.62
CA GLN A 423 -16.51 17.12 11.62
C GLN A 423 -17.50 18.15 11.09
N ASN A 424 -17.30 18.65 9.88
CA ASN A 424 -18.19 19.62 9.26
C ASN A 424 -19.55 19.04 8.90
N ALA A 425 -19.59 17.81 8.38
CA ALA A 425 -20.82 17.16 7.97
C ALA A 425 -21.78 16.89 9.14
N VAL A 426 -21.27 16.40 10.27
CA VAL A 426 -22.08 16.05 11.44
C VAL A 426 -22.56 17.25 12.24
N ARG A 427 -21.95 18.42 12.04
CA ARG A 427 -22.40 19.68 12.63
C ARG A 427 -23.82 20.04 12.23
N ALA A 428 -24.24 19.63 11.02
CA ALA A 428 -25.59 19.85 10.52
C ALA A 428 -26.68 19.18 11.37
N ILE A 429 -26.34 18.18 12.18
CA ILE A 429 -27.23 17.47 13.09
C ILE A 429 -26.92 17.75 14.57
N GLY A 430 -26.14 18.81 14.87
CA GLY A 430 -25.80 19.23 16.23
C GLY A 430 -24.68 18.44 16.90
N VAL A 431 -23.94 17.59 16.15
CA VAL A 431 -22.79 16.87 16.71
C VAL A 431 -21.55 17.73 16.59
N GLU A 432 -20.87 17.97 17.73
CA GLU A 432 -19.63 18.74 17.82
C GLU A 432 -18.45 17.78 18.04
N LEU A 433 -17.59 17.63 17.03
CA LEU A 433 -16.39 16.81 17.12
C LEU A 433 -15.17 17.67 17.43
N SER A 434 -14.35 17.25 18.40
CA SER A 434 -12.96 17.67 18.54
C SER A 434 -12.09 16.71 17.76
N LEU A 435 -11.07 17.22 17.05
CA LEU A 435 -10.13 16.38 16.29
C LEU A 435 -8.84 16.17 17.10
N ASN A 436 -8.45 14.91 17.25
CA ASN A 436 -7.17 14.48 17.79
C ASN A 436 -6.37 13.79 16.67
N VAL A 437 -5.36 14.49 16.12
CA VAL A 437 -4.53 13.99 15.02
C VAL A 437 -3.15 13.65 15.55
N GLU A 438 -2.81 12.40 15.58
CA GLU A 438 -1.59 11.86 16.18
C GLU A 438 -0.55 11.47 15.13
N GLU A 439 0.70 11.32 15.57
CA GLU A 439 1.70 10.65 14.75
C GLU A 439 1.37 9.14 14.67
N GLN A 440 1.63 8.53 13.53
CA GLN A 440 1.25 7.13 13.24
C GLN A 440 1.70 6.15 14.34
N SER A 441 2.92 6.30 14.84
CA SER A 441 3.45 5.45 15.90
C SER A 441 2.73 5.60 17.25
N ALA A 442 2.17 6.77 17.55
CA ALA A 442 1.37 7.00 18.73
C ALA A 442 -0.03 6.40 18.57
N TYR A 443 -0.68 6.68 17.44
CA TYR A 443 -2.03 6.21 17.14
C TYR A 443 -2.15 4.67 17.16
N TYR A 444 -1.25 3.96 16.47
CA TYR A 444 -1.25 2.49 16.49
C TYR A 444 -0.68 1.91 17.77
N GLY A 445 0.22 2.63 18.45
CA GLY A 445 0.80 2.19 19.71
C GLY A 445 1.40 0.79 19.60
N ARG A 446 0.93 -0.12 20.47
CA ARG A 446 1.31 -1.54 20.43
C ARG A 446 0.33 -2.43 19.66
N ALA A 447 -0.68 -1.85 19.02
CA ALA A 447 -1.77 -2.53 18.33
C ALA A 447 -2.48 -3.59 19.21
N VAL A 448 -2.63 -3.27 20.50
CA VAL A 448 -3.27 -4.12 21.52
C VAL A 448 -4.28 -3.25 22.29
N TYR A 449 -5.45 -3.79 22.59
CA TYR A 449 -6.47 -3.12 23.40
C TYR A 449 -5.89 -2.61 24.74
N GLY A 450 -6.23 -1.38 25.10
CA GLY A 450 -5.71 -0.68 26.27
C GLY A 450 -4.32 -0.05 26.06
N GLN A 451 -3.74 -0.15 24.87
CA GLN A 451 -2.41 0.38 24.55
C GLN A 451 -2.29 0.97 23.16
N SER A 452 -3.43 1.35 22.55
CA SER A 452 -3.51 1.82 21.18
C SER A 452 -4.74 2.70 21.00
N ASP A 453 -4.55 3.97 20.69
CA ASP A 453 -5.67 4.88 20.44
C ASP A 453 -6.50 4.46 19.21
N TRP A 454 -5.88 3.77 18.25
CA TRP A 454 -6.60 3.09 17.19
C TRP A 454 -7.68 2.13 17.70
N LEU A 455 -7.36 1.27 18.67
CA LEU A 455 -8.28 0.24 19.18
C LEU A 455 -9.16 0.73 20.34
N ASP A 456 -8.80 1.86 20.97
CA ASP A 456 -9.39 2.28 22.24
C ASP A 456 -10.22 3.57 22.12
N SER A 457 -10.04 4.38 21.06
CA SER A 457 -10.80 5.61 20.85
C SER A 457 -12.28 5.33 20.60
N GLU A 458 -13.13 6.24 21.08
CA GLU A 458 -14.61 6.12 20.96
C GLU A 458 -15.08 6.27 19.50
N LEU A 459 -14.36 7.09 18.72
CA LEU A 459 -14.57 7.36 17.31
C LEU A 459 -13.20 7.57 16.69
N GLY A 460 -12.82 6.78 15.70
CA GLY A 460 -11.51 6.90 15.04
C GLY A 460 -11.57 6.67 13.54
N ILE A 461 -10.47 7.01 12.85
CA ILE A 461 -10.26 6.70 11.43
C ILE A 461 -8.94 5.95 11.31
N GLU A 462 -8.96 4.80 10.68
CA GLU A 462 -7.80 3.97 10.37
C GLU A 462 -7.69 3.67 8.87
N ASP A 463 -6.46 3.48 8.37
CA ASP A 463 -6.19 3.06 7.00
C ASP A 463 -6.10 1.54 6.86
N TYR A 464 -6.78 1.00 5.87
CA TYR A 464 -6.72 -0.41 5.48
C TYR A 464 -6.23 -0.56 4.05
N ALA A 465 -5.05 -1.14 3.90
CA ALA A 465 -4.43 -1.41 2.60
C ALA A 465 -5.25 -2.41 1.77
N HIS A 466 -5.02 -2.36 0.45
CA HIS A 466 -5.65 -3.25 -0.53
C HIS A 466 -5.54 -4.75 -0.17
N ARG A 467 -6.60 -5.51 -0.49
CA ARG A 467 -6.65 -6.98 -0.40
C ARG A 467 -7.42 -7.56 -1.58
N GLY A 468 -7.06 -8.76 -2.02
CA GLY A 468 -7.77 -9.46 -3.10
C GLY A 468 -9.14 -10.02 -2.68
N VAL A 469 -9.35 -10.22 -1.38
CA VAL A 469 -10.62 -10.67 -0.79
C VAL A 469 -10.90 -9.92 0.51
N PRO A 470 -12.18 -9.71 0.90
CA PRO A 470 -12.53 -8.93 2.09
C PRO A 470 -12.32 -9.70 3.41
N ASN A 471 -11.89 -10.95 3.38
CA ASN A 471 -11.88 -11.85 4.53
C ASN A 471 -11.25 -11.25 5.78
N ILE A 472 -10.04 -10.66 5.66
CA ILE A 472 -9.35 -10.08 6.80
C ILE A 472 -10.10 -8.88 7.39
N PHE A 473 -10.71 -8.05 6.54
CA PHE A 473 -11.52 -6.93 6.99
C PHE A 473 -12.79 -7.40 7.70
N LEU A 474 -13.38 -8.52 7.25
CA LEU A 474 -14.55 -9.09 7.89
C LEU A 474 -14.21 -9.76 9.24
N THR A 475 -13.11 -10.52 9.29
CA THR A 475 -12.74 -11.31 10.47
C THR A 475 -12.02 -10.49 11.52
N ALA A 476 -10.89 -9.87 11.17
CA ALA A 476 -10.02 -9.22 12.15
C ALA A 476 -10.62 -7.91 12.67
N THR A 477 -11.39 -7.17 11.85
CA THR A 477 -11.88 -5.84 12.22
C THR A 477 -13.31 -5.80 12.73
N LEU A 478 -14.15 -6.83 12.49
CA LEU A 478 -15.58 -6.75 12.78
C LEU A 478 -16.18 -7.97 13.49
N THR A 479 -15.52 -9.14 13.52
CA THR A 479 -16.05 -10.25 14.33
C THR A 479 -15.91 -9.96 15.81
N SER A 480 -16.75 -10.60 16.61
CA SER A 480 -16.77 -10.44 18.08
C SER A 480 -15.44 -10.76 18.77
N ARG A 481 -14.54 -11.50 18.10
CA ARG A 481 -13.20 -11.86 18.56
C ARG A 481 -12.09 -11.29 17.68
N GLY A 482 -12.43 -10.36 16.79
CA GLY A 482 -11.47 -9.74 15.89
C GLY A 482 -10.36 -8.99 16.65
N THR A 483 -9.11 -9.25 16.30
CA THR A 483 -7.93 -8.64 16.96
C THR A 483 -7.82 -7.14 16.73
N PHE A 484 -8.45 -6.64 15.66
CA PHE A 484 -8.45 -5.24 15.23
C PHE A 484 -9.86 -4.64 15.22
N ASN A 485 -10.77 -5.17 16.03
CA ASN A 485 -12.16 -4.71 16.11
C ASN A 485 -12.26 -3.41 16.94
N ALA A 486 -11.77 -2.31 16.38
CA ALA A 486 -11.77 -0.99 17.02
C ALA A 486 -13.19 -0.50 17.39
N ALA A 487 -14.21 -0.90 16.64
CA ALA A 487 -15.60 -0.64 16.96
C ALA A 487 -16.11 -1.44 18.18
N HIS A 488 -15.38 -2.41 18.69
CA HIS A 488 -15.81 -3.38 19.70
C HIS A 488 -17.16 -4.01 19.36
N PHE A 489 -17.41 -4.20 18.07
CA PHE A 489 -18.65 -4.75 17.54
C PHE A 489 -18.81 -6.21 17.93
N ARG A 490 -19.95 -6.56 18.48
CA ARG A 490 -20.26 -7.94 18.91
C ARG A 490 -21.67 -8.30 18.43
N ASN A 491 -21.71 -9.12 17.40
CA ASN A 491 -22.98 -9.58 16.81
C ASN A 491 -22.84 -11.04 16.36
N PRO A 492 -23.49 -12.01 17.08
CA PRO A 492 -23.39 -13.43 16.74
C PRO A 492 -23.95 -13.78 15.35
N ASP A 493 -24.91 -13.00 14.83
CA ASP A 493 -25.45 -13.21 13.49
C ASP A 493 -24.43 -12.78 12.43
N TYR A 494 -23.72 -11.68 12.67
CA TYR A 494 -22.59 -11.27 11.84
C TYR A 494 -21.50 -12.34 11.81
N ASP A 495 -21.05 -12.82 12.97
CA ASP A 495 -20.00 -13.84 13.08
C ASP A 495 -20.36 -15.10 12.28
N ARG A 496 -21.63 -15.54 12.38
CA ARG A 496 -22.14 -16.71 11.65
C ARG A 496 -22.20 -16.46 10.13
N LEU A 497 -22.63 -15.28 9.71
CA LEU A 497 -22.69 -14.91 8.30
C LEU A 497 -21.29 -14.86 7.68
N VAL A 498 -20.31 -14.29 8.38
CA VAL A 498 -18.91 -14.23 7.93
C VAL A 498 -18.32 -15.63 7.81
N ALA A 499 -18.54 -16.51 8.78
CA ALA A 499 -18.08 -17.90 8.70
C ALA A 499 -18.68 -18.62 7.47
N GLY A 500 -19.98 -18.44 7.22
CA GLY A 500 -20.65 -19.00 6.03
C GLY A 500 -20.11 -18.42 4.71
N TYR A 501 -19.85 -17.12 4.67
CA TYR A 501 -19.24 -16.44 3.51
C TYR A 501 -17.86 -17.01 3.16
N ILE A 502 -17.00 -17.17 4.16
CA ILE A 502 -15.63 -17.68 3.98
C ILE A 502 -15.65 -19.14 3.52
N ALA A 503 -16.52 -19.97 4.07
CA ALA A 503 -16.63 -21.38 3.72
C ALA A 503 -17.25 -21.64 2.34
N ALA A 504 -17.95 -20.66 1.76
CA ALA A 504 -18.67 -20.84 0.50
C ALA A 504 -17.70 -21.03 -0.68
N LEU A 505 -17.81 -22.16 -1.40
CA LEU A 505 -17.09 -22.46 -2.64
C LEU A 505 -17.82 -21.96 -3.88
N ASP A 506 -19.17 -21.93 -3.82
CA ASP A 506 -19.97 -21.43 -4.93
C ASP A 506 -20.04 -19.89 -4.92
N PRO A 507 -19.64 -19.22 -6.03
CA PRO A 507 -19.66 -17.76 -6.11
C PRO A 507 -21.04 -17.11 -5.89
N ALA A 508 -22.13 -17.80 -6.26
CA ALA A 508 -23.47 -17.30 -6.06
C ALA A 508 -23.86 -17.31 -4.57
N ALA A 509 -23.56 -18.42 -3.88
CA ALA A 509 -23.75 -18.55 -2.44
C ALA A 509 -22.87 -17.54 -1.66
N GLN A 510 -21.63 -17.33 -2.12
CA GLN A 510 -20.73 -16.34 -1.54
C GLN A 510 -21.30 -14.90 -1.68
N ARG A 511 -21.84 -14.56 -2.86
CA ARG A 511 -22.47 -13.25 -3.11
C ARG A 511 -23.74 -13.06 -2.27
N GLU A 512 -24.57 -14.08 -2.14
CA GLU A 512 -25.76 -14.04 -1.28
C GLU A 512 -25.38 -13.77 0.19
N ALA A 513 -24.37 -14.49 0.70
CA ALA A 513 -23.87 -14.28 2.06
C ALA A 513 -23.29 -12.86 2.22
N ALA A 514 -22.53 -12.38 1.24
CA ALA A 514 -22.01 -11.01 1.22
C ALA A 514 -23.14 -9.97 1.28
N GLY A 515 -24.20 -10.14 0.49
CA GLY A 515 -25.36 -9.24 0.52
C GLY A 515 -26.06 -9.19 1.88
N ARG A 516 -26.14 -10.33 2.57
CA ARG A 516 -26.69 -10.39 3.94
C ARG A 516 -25.78 -9.66 4.95
N ILE A 517 -24.46 -9.83 4.83
CA ILE A 517 -23.48 -9.10 5.67
C ILE A 517 -23.56 -7.60 5.41
N GLN A 518 -23.57 -7.17 4.13
CA GLN A 518 -23.67 -5.76 3.77
C GLN A 518 -24.94 -5.09 4.36
N ARG A 519 -26.09 -5.74 4.27
CA ARG A 519 -27.35 -5.23 4.86
C ARG A 519 -27.26 -5.12 6.38
N LEU A 520 -26.71 -6.14 7.06
CA LEU A 520 -26.52 -6.11 8.50
C LEU A 520 -25.59 -4.96 8.90
N LEU A 521 -24.50 -4.75 8.17
CA LEU A 521 -23.57 -3.64 8.45
C LEU A 521 -24.20 -2.26 8.18
N LEU A 522 -25.09 -2.14 7.19
CA LEU A 522 -25.86 -0.91 6.99
C LEU A 522 -26.82 -0.64 8.16
N ASP A 523 -27.43 -1.68 8.74
CA ASP A 523 -28.37 -1.54 9.86
C ASP A 523 -27.64 -1.26 11.18
N GLU A 524 -26.57 -1.96 11.47
CA GLU A 524 -25.81 -1.81 12.71
C GLU A 524 -24.84 -0.63 12.67
N THR A 525 -24.26 -0.35 11.52
CA THR A 525 -23.30 0.72 11.23
C THR A 525 -22.17 0.82 12.27
N PRO A 526 -21.42 -0.26 12.57
CA PRO A 526 -20.28 -0.17 13.47
C PRO A 526 -19.14 0.64 12.86
N ILE A 527 -19.10 0.68 11.53
CA ILE A 527 -18.08 1.39 10.73
C ILE A 527 -18.73 2.22 9.62
N ILE A 528 -17.96 3.19 9.12
CA ILE A 528 -18.22 3.89 7.87
C ILE A 528 -17.03 3.65 6.94
N ALA A 529 -17.26 2.94 5.84
CA ALA A 529 -16.34 2.87 4.70
C ALA A 529 -16.96 3.70 3.57
N ALA A 530 -16.62 4.99 3.52
CA ALA A 530 -17.28 5.93 2.62
C ALA A 530 -16.73 5.89 1.20
N TYR A 531 -15.52 5.40 1.01
CA TYR A 531 -14.85 5.29 -0.28
C TYR A 531 -13.77 4.21 -0.25
N PHE A 532 -13.36 3.81 -1.47
CA PHE A 532 -12.18 2.99 -1.76
C PHE A 532 -11.30 3.79 -2.72
N TYR A 533 -10.09 4.15 -2.31
CA TYR A 533 -9.21 5.00 -3.10
C TYR A 533 -8.40 4.19 -4.12
N ASP A 534 -8.12 4.80 -5.29
CA ASP A 534 -7.36 4.17 -6.35
C ASP A 534 -5.87 4.17 -6.02
N TRP A 535 -5.16 3.10 -6.41
CA TRP A 535 -3.70 3.11 -6.42
C TRP A 535 -3.20 3.84 -7.66
N LEU A 536 -2.34 4.83 -7.47
CA LEU A 536 -1.82 5.65 -8.54
C LEU A 536 -0.30 5.47 -8.66
N SER A 537 0.16 5.14 -9.87
CA SER A 537 1.58 5.17 -10.23
C SER A 537 1.77 6.11 -11.42
N VAL A 538 2.98 6.66 -11.58
CA VAL A 538 3.26 7.60 -12.67
C VAL A 538 4.46 7.10 -13.48
N THR A 539 4.38 7.17 -14.81
CA THR A 539 5.51 6.85 -15.69
C THR A 539 5.77 7.98 -16.69
N THR A 540 7.01 8.07 -17.15
CA THR A 540 7.31 8.86 -18.34
C THR A 540 6.71 8.19 -19.57
N LYS A 541 6.49 8.95 -20.65
CA LYS A 541 6.02 8.41 -21.95
C LYS A 541 7.10 7.58 -22.68
N ARG A 542 8.32 7.55 -22.17
CA ARG A 542 9.44 6.79 -22.74
C ARG A 542 9.36 5.29 -22.44
N ILE A 543 8.50 4.89 -21.48
CA ILE A 543 8.33 3.49 -21.07
C ILE A 543 6.85 3.11 -21.05
N HIS A 544 6.54 1.90 -21.51
CA HIS A 544 5.20 1.31 -21.43
C HIS A 544 5.27 -0.14 -20.91
N GLY A 545 4.12 -0.74 -20.62
CA GLY A 545 4.05 -2.11 -20.12
C GLY A 545 4.50 -2.29 -18.67
N VAL A 546 4.74 -1.21 -17.93
CA VAL A 546 4.94 -1.25 -16.47
C VAL A 546 3.64 -1.65 -15.80
N ARG A 547 3.68 -2.62 -14.90
CA ARG A 547 2.49 -3.18 -14.23
C ARG A 547 2.60 -3.02 -12.71
N PRO A 548 2.14 -1.90 -12.14
CA PRO A 548 1.96 -1.79 -10.70
C PRO A 548 0.76 -2.62 -10.24
N THR A 549 0.68 -2.94 -8.95
CA THR A 549 -0.52 -3.46 -8.30
C THR A 549 -0.89 -2.59 -7.11
N ALA A 550 -2.14 -2.63 -6.69
CA ALA A 550 -2.58 -1.93 -5.50
C ALA A 550 -2.03 -2.53 -4.19
N MET A 551 -1.40 -3.71 -4.24
CA MET A 551 -0.61 -4.30 -3.15
C MET A 551 0.79 -3.68 -3.01
N GLY A 552 1.24 -2.85 -3.97
CA GLY A 552 2.58 -2.26 -3.98
C GLY A 552 3.63 -3.04 -4.78
N HIS A 553 3.27 -4.12 -5.47
CA HIS A 553 4.18 -4.75 -6.42
C HIS A 553 4.42 -3.85 -7.63
N LEU A 554 5.57 -4.01 -8.28
CA LEU A 554 5.88 -3.39 -9.56
C LEU A 554 6.53 -4.43 -10.48
N PHE A 555 5.81 -4.90 -11.48
CA PHE A 555 6.32 -5.85 -12.45
C PHE A 555 6.86 -5.12 -13.69
N LEU A 556 8.11 -5.39 -14.04
CA LEU A 556 8.82 -4.85 -15.21
C LEU A 556 9.03 -5.90 -16.31
N ASP A 557 8.52 -7.12 -16.14
CA ASP A 557 8.65 -8.25 -17.06
C ASP A 557 8.13 -7.95 -18.47
N ARG A 558 7.10 -7.09 -18.59
CA ARG A 558 6.51 -6.64 -19.86
C ARG A 558 6.85 -5.19 -20.22
N ALA A 559 7.67 -4.54 -19.40
CA ALA A 559 8.05 -3.16 -19.65
C ALA A 559 8.99 -3.06 -20.85
N GLN A 560 8.81 -2.00 -21.66
CA GLN A 560 9.58 -1.75 -22.87
C GLN A 560 9.82 -0.25 -23.04
N TRP A 561 10.95 0.09 -23.64
CA TRP A 561 11.20 1.45 -24.08
C TRP A 561 10.43 1.76 -25.38
N VAL A 562 9.88 2.99 -25.45
CA VAL A 562 9.26 3.53 -26.68
C VAL A 562 10.34 4.01 -27.64
#